data_7e03d1c45341c6b9fef8aa8ff56c5564
#
_entry.id   7e03d1c45341c6b9fef8aa8ff56c5564
#
_cell.length_a   1.000
_cell.length_b   1.000
_cell.length_c   1.000
_cell.angle_alpha   90.00
_cell.angle_beta   90.00
_cell.angle_gamma   90.00
#
_symmetry.space_group_name_H-M   'P 1'
#
loop_
_entity.id
_entity.type
_entity.pdbx_description
1 polymer ?
#
loop_
_entity_poly.entity_id
_entity_poly.type
_entity_poly.pdbx_seq_one_letter_code
_entity_poly.pdbx_strand_id
1 'polypeptide(L)'
;MKQSTIESMLIARSLFEQAGPLCLSEDRHLASAGLIIIQDCLEIVFYALLLEKNLDETFDLNKKTFDELLSLLNKSGYSVPKSTTIRALNKQRVIVKHHGQLA
;
A
#
# COMPACT_ATOMS: atom_id res chain seq x y z
N MET A 1 0.92 -6.49 20.03
CA MET A 1 1.09 -5.58 18.88
C MET A 1 1.50 -4.20 19.40
N LYS A 2 2.48 -3.59 18.76
CA LYS A 2 2.98 -2.27 19.15
C LYS A 2 1.89 -1.21 18.98
N GLN A 3 1.91 -0.19 19.83
CA GLN A 3 0.95 0.91 19.72
C GLN A 3 1.06 1.64 18.37
N SER A 4 2.29 1.82 17.88
CA SER A 4 2.50 2.45 16.56
C SER A 4 1.88 1.63 15.42
N THR A 5 1.91 0.31 15.51
CA THR A 5 1.28 -0.57 14.53
C THR A 5 -0.23 -0.39 14.54
N ILE A 6 -0.83 -0.34 15.73
CA ILE A 6 -2.27 -0.12 15.89
C ILE A 6 -2.67 1.23 15.29
N GLU A 7 -1.94 2.29 15.59
CA GLU A 7 -2.20 3.63 15.05
C GLU A 7 -2.11 3.65 13.53
N SER A 8 -1.09 3.01 12.96
CA SER A 8 -0.93 2.91 11.50
C SER A 8 -2.10 2.16 10.86
N MET A 9 -2.56 1.08 11.50
CA MET A 9 -3.71 0.32 10.99
C MET A 9 -4.99 1.14 11.01
N LEU A 10 -5.20 1.98 12.02
CA LEU A 10 -6.35 2.87 12.08
C LEU A 10 -6.31 3.93 10.97
N ILE A 11 -5.14 4.49 10.70
CA ILE A 11 -4.96 5.43 9.59
C ILE A 11 -5.25 4.74 8.26
N ALA A 12 -4.70 3.55 8.06
CA ALA A 12 -4.92 2.77 6.84
C ALA A 12 -6.41 2.48 6.63
N ARG A 13 -7.11 2.11 7.70
CA ARG A 13 -8.55 1.87 7.64
C ARG A 13 -9.32 3.12 7.20
N SER A 14 -8.98 4.28 7.77
CA SER A 14 -9.62 5.54 7.39
C SER A 14 -9.41 5.88 5.92
N LEU A 15 -8.18 5.69 5.42
CA LEU A 15 -7.87 5.91 4.02
C LEU A 15 -8.63 4.94 3.12
N PHE A 16 -8.71 3.68 3.51
CA PHE A 16 -9.44 2.67 2.75
C PHE A 16 -10.92 3.02 2.65
N GLU A 17 -11.53 3.47 3.73
CA GLU A 17 -12.94 3.88 3.75
C GLU A 17 -13.18 5.06 2.81
N GLN A 18 -12.25 6.00 2.72
CA GLN A 18 -12.35 7.14 1.80
C GLN A 18 -12.13 6.74 0.34
N ALA A 19 -11.27 5.77 0.11
CA ALA A 19 -10.93 5.34 -1.24
C ALA A 19 -12.05 4.56 -1.94
N GLY A 20 -12.84 3.80 -1.20
CA GLY A 20 -13.87 2.94 -1.76
C GLY A 20 -14.81 3.66 -2.72
N PRO A 21 -15.51 4.73 -2.27
CA PRO A 21 -16.41 5.48 -3.15
C PRO A 21 -15.70 6.09 -4.36
N LEU A 22 -14.44 6.54 -4.20
CA LEU A 22 -13.67 7.10 -5.30
C LEU A 22 -13.37 6.06 -6.35
N CYS A 23 -12.96 4.86 -5.95
CA CYS A 23 -12.65 3.78 -6.89
C CYS A 23 -13.89 3.33 -7.69
N LEU A 24 -15.08 3.48 -7.13
CA LEU A 24 -16.33 3.10 -7.78
C LEU A 24 -16.91 4.24 -8.64
N SER A 25 -16.27 5.41 -8.64
CA SER A 25 -16.74 6.55 -9.42
C SER A 25 -16.62 6.29 -10.91
N GLU A 26 -17.58 6.79 -11.67
CA GLU A 26 -17.51 6.80 -13.13
C GLU A 26 -16.57 7.89 -13.65
N ASP A 27 -16.23 8.87 -12.83
CA ASP A 27 -15.26 9.90 -13.16
C ASP A 27 -13.86 9.32 -13.08
N ARG A 28 -13.12 9.36 -14.21
CA ARG A 28 -11.77 8.77 -14.29
C ARG A 28 -10.79 9.40 -13.33
N HIS A 29 -10.89 10.71 -13.11
CA HIS A 29 -9.99 11.41 -12.20
C HIS A 29 -10.23 11.01 -10.75
N LEU A 30 -11.48 10.87 -10.36
CA LEU A 30 -11.83 10.41 -9.02
C LEU A 30 -11.43 8.95 -8.81
N ALA A 31 -11.64 8.10 -9.80
CA ALA A 31 -11.22 6.69 -9.74
C ALA A 31 -9.70 6.57 -9.62
N SER A 32 -8.96 7.40 -10.36
CA SER A 32 -7.49 7.44 -10.27
C SER A 32 -7.02 7.90 -8.89
N ALA A 33 -7.67 8.89 -8.31
CA ALA A 33 -7.37 9.34 -6.95
C ALA A 33 -7.62 8.22 -5.95
N GLY A 34 -8.71 7.48 -6.09
CA GLY A 34 -9.02 6.32 -5.25
C GLY A 34 -7.94 5.24 -5.33
N LEU A 35 -7.45 4.96 -6.52
CA LEU A 35 -6.38 3.99 -6.73
C LEU A 35 -5.11 4.40 -5.97
N ILE A 36 -4.71 5.67 -6.06
CA ILE A 36 -3.54 6.18 -5.35
C ILE A 36 -3.73 6.02 -3.84
N ILE A 37 -4.89 6.36 -3.32
CA ILE A 37 -5.18 6.25 -1.87
C ILE A 37 -5.11 4.78 -1.42
N ILE A 38 -5.65 3.84 -2.20
CA ILE A 38 -5.58 2.41 -1.86
C ILE A 38 -4.13 1.94 -1.79
N GLN A 39 -3.29 2.34 -2.75
CA GLN A 39 -1.89 1.95 -2.74
C GLN A 39 -1.15 2.55 -1.53
N ASP A 40 -1.43 3.79 -1.18
CA ASP A 40 -0.85 4.41 0.01
C ASP A 40 -1.30 3.68 1.28
N CYS A 41 -2.57 3.25 1.32
CA CYS A 41 -3.10 2.46 2.42
C CYS A 41 -2.33 1.13 2.58
N LEU A 42 -2.12 0.40 1.48
CA LEU A 42 -1.36 -0.85 1.49
C LEU A 42 0.07 -0.63 1.93
N GLU A 43 0.71 0.44 1.48
CA GLU A 43 2.08 0.76 1.86
C GLU A 43 2.18 1.02 3.36
N ILE A 44 1.22 1.73 3.94
CA ILE A 44 1.17 1.97 5.38
C ILE A 44 1.07 0.64 6.14
N VAL A 45 0.21 -0.26 5.68
CA VAL A 45 0.03 -1.58 6.30
C VAL A 45 1.32 -2.40 6.22
N PHE A 46 1.96 -2.45 5.05
CA PHE A 46 3.20 -3.20 4.86
C PHE A 46 4.29 -2.67 5.78
N TYR A 47 4.44 -1.36 5.83
CA TYR A 47 5.44 -0.71 6.68
C TYR A 47 5.20 -1.03 8.15
N ALA A 48 3.95 -0.92 8.59
CA ALA A 48 3.58 -1.19 9.97
C ALA A 48 3.89 -2.63 10.38
N LEU A 49 3.60 -3.59 9.51
CA LEU A 49 3.86 -5.01 9.77
C LEU A 49 5.36 -5.30 9.82
N LEU A 50 6.15 -4.67 8.96
CA LEU A 50 7.61 -4.82 8.98
C LEU A 50 8.22 -4.21 10.23
N LEU A 51 7.74 -3.06 10.66
CA LEU A 51 8.17 -2.43 11.91
C LEU A 51 7.78 -3.27 13.12
N GLU A 52 6.63 -3.94 13.08
CA GLU A 52 6.20 -4.84 14.17
C GLU A 52 7.22 -5.96 14.40
N LYS A 53 7.86 -6.43 13.34
CA LYS A 53 8.90 -7.46 13.42
C LYS A 53 10.32 -6.89 13.56
N ASN A 54 10.44 -5.58 13.77
CA ASN A 54 11.73 -4.89 13.93
C ASN A 54 12.66 -5.04 12.73
N LEU A 55 12.11 -5.19 11.52
CA LEU A 55 12.93 -5.34 10.31
C LEU A 55 13.60 -4.04 9.89
N ASP A 56 13.18 -2.91 10.43
CA ASP A 56 13.85 -1.62 10.26
C ASP A 56 15.26 -1.61 10.86
N GLU A 57 15.56 -2.52 11.79
CA GLU A 57 16.89 -2.67 12.38
C GLU A 57 17.89 -3.29 11.42
N THR A 58 17.42 -4.09 10.46
CA THR A 58 18.25 -4.80 9.48
C THR A 58 18.25 -4.13 8.13
N PHE A 59 17.09 -3.56 7.73
CA PHE A 59 16.89 -2.96 6.41
C PHE A 59 16.50 -1.50 6.55
N ASP A 60 16.96 -0.66 5.61
CA ASP A 60 16.48 0.70 5.50
C ASP A 60 15.17 0.69 4.72
N LEU A 61 14.05 0.58 5.44
CA LEU A 61 12.73 0.47 4.84
C LEU A 61 12.34 1.70 4.03
N ASN A 62 12.86 2.87 4.40
CA ASN A 62 12.57 4.13 3.70
C ASN A 62 13.10 4.14 2.26
N LYS A 63 14.11 3.31 1.97
CA LYS A 63 14.69 3.20 0.64
C LYS A 63 14.08 2.08 -0.20
N LYS A 64 13.13 1.33 0.37
CA LYS A 64 12.48 0.22 -0.34
C LYS A 64 11.35 0.73 -1.22
N THR A 65 11.24 0.16 -2.42
CA THR A 65 10.08 0.37 -3.27
C THR A 65 8.90 -0.43 -2.73
N PHE A 66 7.71 -0.14 -3.23
CA PHE A 66 6.50 -0.87 -2.86
C PHE A 66 6.67 -2.38 -3.09
N ASP A 67 7.19 -2.78 -4.26
CA ASP A 67 7.39 -4.20 -4.59
C ASP A 67 8.43 -4.85 -3.68
N GLU A 68 9.48 -4.11 -3.31
CA GLU A 68 10.48 -4.60 -2.38
C GLU A 68 9.91 -4.80 -0.97
N LEU A 69 9.05 -3.89 -0.51
CA LEU A 69 8.35 -4.04 0.78
C LEU A 69 7.45 -5.28 0.77
N LEU A 70 6.71 -5.49 -0.31
CA LEU A 70 5.86 -6.66 -0.46
C LEU A 70 6.67 -7.96 -0.44
N SER A 71 7.79 -7.98 -1.16
CA SER A 71 8.68 -9.14 -1.19
C SER A 71 9.28 -9.43 0.18
N LEU A 72 9.71 -8.40 0.89
CA LEU A 72 10.28 -8.54 2.23
C LEU A 72 9.21 -9.07 3.20
N LEU A 73 7.99 -8.59 3.08
CA LEU A 73 6.88 -9.04 3.91
C LEU A 73 6.61 -10.53 3.72
N ASN A 74 6.55 -10.99 2.47
CA ASN A 74 6.35 -12.40 2.16
C ASN A 74 7.51 -13.26 2.70
N LYS A 75 8.74 -12.77 2.65
CA LYS A 75 9.92 -13.48 3.16
C LYS A 75 9.99 -13.50 4.69
N SER A 76 9.36 -12.56 5.34
CA SER A 76 9.44 -12.42 6.80
C SER A 76 8.43 -13.25 7.57
N GLY A 77 7.67 -14.09 6.89
CA GLY A 77 6.69 -14.97 7.50
C GLY A 77 5.25 -14.53 7.37
N TYR A 78 4.99 -13.33 6.84
CA TYR A 78 3.64 -12.93 6.45
C TYR A 78 3.36 -13.49 5.06
N SER A 79 2.18 -14.07 4.87
CA SER A 79 1.74 -14.51 3.56
C SER A 79 0.72 -13.50 3.04
N VAL A 80 1.14 -12.66 2.10
CA VAL A 80 0.26 -11.65 1.53
C VAL A 80 -0.53 -12.27 0.39
N PRO A 81 -1.85 -12.43 0.55
CA PRO A 81 -2.67 -13.00 -0.51
C PRO A 81 -2.73 -12.08 -1.71
N LYS A 82 -2.84 -12.67 -2.90
CA LYS A 82 -2.99 -11.92 -4.16
C LYS A 82 -1.85 -10.93 -4.43
N SER A 83 -0.63 -11.29 -4.08
CA SER A 83 0.55 -10.44 -4.31
C SER A 83 0.68 -10.02 -5.77
N THR A 84 0.37 -10.90 -6.72
CA THR A 84 0.43 -10.57 -8.14
C THR A 84 -0.55 -9.45 -8.49
N THR A 85 -1.77 -9.52 -7.97
CA THR A 85 -2.78 -8.47 -8.17
C THR A 85 -2.33 -7.15 -7.55
N ILE A 86 -1.76 -7.21 -6.34
CA ILE A 86 -1.25 -6.02 -5.65
C ILE A 86 -0.12 -5.37 -6.45
N ARG A 87 0.80 -6.16 -7.01
CA ARG A 87 1.88 -5.64 -7.88
C ARG A 87 1.34 -4.99 -9.14
N ALA A 88 0.30 -5.58 -9.74
CA ALA A 88 -0.35 -5.00 -10.91
C ALA A 88 -1.02 -3.66 -10.57
N LEU A 89 -1.66 -3.55 -9.41
CA LEU A 89 -2.23 -2.29 -8.94
C LEU A 89 -1.15 -1.22 -8.74
N ASN A 90 0.01 -1.60 -8.21
CA ASN A 90 1.11 -0.67 -8.05
C ASN A 90 1.61 -0.14 -9.40
N LYS A 91 1.67 -0.98 -10.42
CA LYS A 91 2.01 -0.55 -11.78
C LYS A 91 1.04 0.50 -12.29
N GLN A 92 -0.27 0.30 -12.09
CA GLN A 92 -1.29 1.26 -12.48
C GLN A 92 -1.13 2.59 -11.74
N ARG A 93 -0.83 2.52 -10.44
CA ARG A 93 -0.59 3.72 -9.64
C ARG A 93 0.59 4.53 -10.17
N VAL A 94 1.68 3.85 -10.53
CA VAL A 94 2.87 4.52 -11.10
C VAL A 94 2.51 5.22 -12.41
N ILE A 95 1.75 4.57 -13.28
CA ILE A 95 1.30 5.15 -14.54
C ILE A 95 0.42 6.38 -14.27
N VAL A 96 -0.54 6.28 -13.35
CA VAL A 96 -1.42 7.39 -13.00
C VAL A 96 -0.63 8.58 -12.46
N LYS A 97 0.32 8.32 -11.56
CA LYS A 97 1.12 9.40 -10.93
C LYS A 97 2.02 10.11 -11.94
N HIS A 98 2.60 9.38 -12.87
CA HIS A 98 3.58 9.93 -13.80
C HIS A 98 2.97 10.42 -15.11
N HIS A 99 1.84 9.85 -15.52
CA HIS A 99 1.25 10.14 -16.84
C HIS A 99 -0.18 10.66 -16.75
N GLY A 100 -0.79 10.65 -15.57
CA GLY A 100 -2.16 11.13 -15.38
C GLY A 100 -3.20 10.27 -16.10
N GLN A 101 -2.91 9.01 -16.37
CA GLN A 101 -3.78 8.10 -17.12
C GLN A 101 -3.99 6.80 -16.37
N LEU A 102 -5.22 6.28 -16.44
CA LEU A 102 -5.51 4.89 -16.11
C LEU A 102 -5.24 4.05 -17.36
N ALA A 103 -4.35 3.10 -17.20
CA ALA A 103 -4.08 2.17 -18.29
C ALA A 103 -5.04 0.98 -18.26
#